data_465f899ced5e71f5a8c0143559751b35
#
_entry.id   465f899ced5e71f5a8c0143559751b35
#
_cell.length_a   1.000
_cell.length_b   1.000
_cell.length_c   1.000
_cell.angle_alpha   90.00
_cell.angle_beta   90.00
_cell.angle_gamma   90.00
#
_symmetry.space_group_name_H-M   'P 1'
#
loop_
_entity.id
_entity.type
_entity.pdbx_description
1 polymer ?
#
loop_
_entity_poly.entity_id
_entity_poly.type
_entity_poly.pdbx_seq_one_letter_code
_entity_poly.pdbx_strand_id
1 'polypeptide(L)'
;MYIPVVKEVLPFFIGSLAVFGLLGLIFRRFQWKRTARVFFLLGVIVACYMLYFFRDPQRTPPSDPAVIVAGADGVVMSIKEIREDEYLKTDAVRVSIFLSLFDVHVNRAPIAGKIAFLGYFPGARFFTFDEKSSEFNQHNSILIEGPQTRCLVNQIVGPVARRVVYWLKLNQLVQKGDRIGMMKFGSRLDMVFPKADVNVVVKPGDRVQAGVTVVANIGELGLAAKRVMGRRA
;
A
#
# COMPACT_ATOMS: atom_id res chain seq x y z
N MET A 1 -11.53 -4.26 -21.01
CA MET A 1 -10.50 -3.22 -21.21
C MET A 1 -9.88 -2.86 -19.86
N TYR A 2 -8.58 -3.00 -19.69
CA TYR A 2 -7.90 -2.62 -18.44
C TYR A 2 -7.74 -1.10 -18.38
N ILE A 3 -8.28 -0.48 -17.33
CA ILE A 3 -8.09 0.95 -17.09
C ILE A 3 -6.95 1.08 -16.08
N PRO A 4 -5.79 1.67 -16.46
CA PRO A 4 -4.61 1.71 -15.60
C PRO A 4 -4.69 2.78 -14.50
N VAL A 5 -5.91 3.17 -14.10
CA VAL A 5 -6.18 4.19 -13.08
C VAL A 5 -7.36 3.74 -12.24
N VAL A 6 -7.25 3.88 -10.91
CA VAL A 6 -8.33 3.53 -10.00
C VAL A 6 -9.44 4.59 -9.99
N LYS A 7 -10.70 4.15 -9.80
CA LYS A 7 -11.88 5.03 -9.82
C LYS A 7 -11.85 6.15 -8.78
N GLU A 8 -11.08 5.99 -7.74
CA GLU A 8 -10.86 6.98 -6.67
C GLU A 8 -10.23 8.28 -7.17
N VAL A 9 -9.71 8.32 -8.40
CA VAL A 9 -9.21 9.54 -9.06
C VAL A 9 -10.32 10.54 -9.39
N LEU A 10 -11.54 10.07 -9.70
CA LEU A 10 -12.61 10.89 -10.28
C LEU A 10 -12.91 12.17 -9.49
N PRO A 11 -13.11 12.15 -8.16
CA PRO A 11 -13.39 13.37 -7.41
C PRO A 11 -12.23 14.36 -7.42
N PHE A 12 -10.98 13.88 -7.44
CA PHE A 12 -9.78 14.73 -7.47
C PHE A 12 -9.54 15.31 -8.86
N PHE A 13 -9.73 14.50 -9.90
CA PHE A 13 -9.58 14.93 -11.29
C PHE A 13 -10.64 15.99 -11.65
N ILE A 14 -11.91 15.70 -11.42
CA ILE A 14 -13.00 16.63 -11.70
C ILE A 14 -12.89 17.87 -10.80
N GLY A 15 -12.61 17.69 -9.51
CA GLY A 15 -12.47 18.78 -8.56
C GLY A 15 -11.34 19.74 -8.92
N SER A 16 -10.18 19.23 -9.37
CA SER A 16 -9.07 20.09 -9.82
C SER A 16 -9.47 20.94 -11.03
N LEU A 17 -10.07 20.35 -12.05
CA LEU A 17 -10.54 21.07 -13.23
C LEU A 17 -11.62 22.11 -12.88
N ALA A 18 -12.56 21.75 -12.00
CA ALA A 18 -13.64 22.66 -11.58
C ALA A 18 -13.09 23.86 -10.79
N VAL A 19 -12.23 23.62 -9.79
CA VAL A 19 -11.67 24.70 -8.95
C VAL A 19 -10.80 25.63 -9.77
N PHE A 20 -9.81 25.10 -10.47
CA PHE A 20 -8.90 25.93 -11.27
C PHE A 20 -9.59 26.54 -12.49
N GLY A 21 -10.58 25.86 -13.09
CA GLY A 21 -11.42 26.39 -14.15
C GLY A 21 -12.25 27.57 -13.68
N LEU A 22 -12.90 27.44 -12.50
CA LEU A 22 -13.68 28.54 -11.93
C LEU A 22 -12.81 29.77 -11.61
N LEU A 23 -11.63 29.56 -10.99
CA LEU A 23 -10.68 30.62 -10.72
C LEU A 23 -10.21 31.29 -12.03
N GLY A 24 -9.93 30.51 -13.05
CA GLY A 24 -9.59 31.03 -14.39
C GLY A 24 -10.71 31.90 -14.99
N LEU A 25 -11.97 31.46 -14.86
CA LEU A 25 -13.15 32.24 -15.33
C LEU A 25 -13.30 33.54 -14.54
N ILE A 26 -13.13 33.50 -13.21
CA ILE A 26 -13.21 34.71 -12.36
C ILE A 26 -12.15 35.73 -12.81
N PHE A 27 -10.89 35.34 -12.92
CA PHE A 27 -9.84 36.25 -13.36
C PHE A 27 -10.05 36.76 -14.80
N ARG A 28 -10.60 35.92 -15.68
CA ARG A 28 -11.00 36.37 -17.03
C ARG A 28 -12.11 37.42 -16.99
N ARG A 29 -13.06 37.30 -16.07
CA ARG A 29 -14.13 38.32 -15.89
C ARG A 29 -13.59 39.68 -15.45
N PHE A 30 -12.51 39.71 -14.66
CA PHE A 30 -11.79 40.90 -14.25
C PHE A 30 -10.76 41.40 -15.31
N GLN A 31 -10.79 40.86 -16.52
CA GLN A 31 -9.85 41.18 -17.63
C GLN A 31 -8.38 40.81 -17.37
N TRP A 32 -8.09 40.01 -16.32
CA TRP A 32 -6.74 39.52 -16.02
C TRP A 32 -6.41 38.28 -16.85
N LYS A 33 -6.34 38.45 -18.16
CA LYS A 33 -6.23 37.35 -19.14
C LYS A 33 -4.98 36.47 -18.96
N ARG A 34 -3.87 37.04 -18.52
CA ARG A 34 -2.62 36.27 -18.25
C ARG A 34 -2.83 35.35 -17.04
N THR A 35 -3.34 35.89 -15.91
CA THR A 35 -3.63 35.14 -14.70
C THR A 35 -4.66 34.04 -14.96
N ALA A 36 -5.72 34.32 -15.70
CA ALA A 36 -6.71 33.32 -16.10
C ALA A 36 -6.08 32.12 -16.83
N ARG A 37 -5.17 32.38 -17.79
CA ARG A 37 -4.44 31.32 -18.51
C ARG A 37 -3.59 30.47 -17.58
N VAL A 38 -2.91 31.09 -16.60
CA VAL A 38 -2.12 30.36 -15.60
C VAL A 38 -3.00 29.40 -14.80
N PHE A 39 -4.17 29.83 -14.32
CA PHE A 39 -5.07 28.96 -13.57
C PHE A 39 -5.60 27.80 -14.41
N PHE A 40 -5.99 28.03 -15.67
CA PHE A 40 -6.39 26.94 -16.57
C PHE A 40 -5.26 25.93 -16.78
N LEU A 41 -4.04 26.40 -17.01
CA LEU A 41 -2.87 25.53 -17.16
C LEU A 41 -2.58 24.73 -15.90
N LEU A 42 -2.62 25.37 -14.71
CA LEU A 42 -2.46 24.70 -13.43
C LEU A 42 -3.52 23.62 -13.23
N GLY A 43 -4.78 23.90 -13.59
CA GLY A 43 -5.86 22.90 -13.53
C GLY A 43 -5.54 21.65 -14.34
N VAL A 44 -5.05 21.81 -15.56
CA VAL A 44 -4.63 20.68 -16.41
C VAL A 44 -3.44 19.95 -15.81
N ILE A 45 -2.42 20.66 -15.31
CA ILE A 45 -1.23 20.04 -14.69
C ILE A 45 -1.65 19.22 -13.47
N VAL A 46 -2.49 19.77 -12.57
CA VAL A 46 -2.95 19.06 -11.38
C VAL A 46 -3.82 17.86 -11.77
N ALA A 47 -4.70 17.99 -12.76
CA ALA A 47 -5.51 16.88 -13.25
C ALA A 47 -4.65 15.74 -13.82
N CYS A 48 -3.63 16.06 -14.62
CA CYS A 48 -2.66 15.08 -15.13
C CYS A 48 -1.88 14.40 -13.99
N TYR A 49 -1.46 15.18 -12.98
CA TYR A 49 -0.81 14.61 -11.79
C TYR A 49 -1.76 13.68 -11.03
N MET A 50 -3.06 13.98 -10.91
CA MET A 50 -4.02 13.07 -10.28
C MET A 50 -4.13 11.75 -11.05
N LEU A 51 -4.16 11.77 -12.37
CA LEU A 51 -4.15 10.54 -13.17
C LEU A 51 -2.85 9.74 -12.94
N TYR A 52 -1.72 10.41 -12.87
CA TYR A 52 -0.43 9.77 -12.58
C TYR A 52 -0.40 9.17 -11.17
N PHE A 53 -0.86 9.90 -10.14
CA PHE A 53 -0.88 9.46 -8.76
C PHE A 53 -1.77 8.23 -8.55
N PHE A 54 -2.95 8.23 -9.17
CA PHE A 54 -3.93 7.14 -9.06
C PHE A 54 -3.72 6.02 -10.08
N ARG A 55 -2.56 5.98 -10.72
CA ARG A 55 -2.24 4.91 -11.68
C ARG A 55 -2.16 3.54 -11.00
N ASP A 56 -2.56 2.51 -11.73
CA ASP A 56 -2.48 1.13 -11.29
C ASP A 56 -1.94 0.27 -12.43
N PRO A 57 -0.61 0.17 -12.56
CA PRO A 57 0.01 -0.64 -13.60
C PRO A 57 -0.28 -2.13 -13.40
N GLN A 58 -0.40 -2.86 -14.50
CA GLN A 58 -0.46 -4.33 -14.43
C GLN A 58 0.83 -4.88 -13.84
N ARG A 59 0.69 -5.90 -13.00
CA ARG A 59 1.81 -6.57 -12.34
C ARG A 59 1.67 -8.07 -12.51
N THR A 60 2.78 -8.73 -12.78
CA THR A 60 2.87 -10.19 -12.85
C THR A 60 3.69 -10.67 -11.66
N PRO A 61 3.06 -11.20 -10.61
CA PRO A 61 3.78 -11.73 -9.47
C PRO A 61 4.63 -12.95 -9.85
N PRO A 62 5.75 -13.19 -9.15
CA PRO A 62 6.48 -14.45 -9.27
C PRO A 62 5.58 -15.65 -9.00
N SER A 63 5.67 -16.68 -9.83
CA SER A 63 4.84 -17.90 -9.72
C SER A 63 5.22 -18.79 -8.53
N ASP A 64 6.45 -18.68 -8.02
CA ASP A 64 6.92 -19.47 -6.89
C ASP A 64 6.08 -19.18 -5.63
N PRO A 65 5.39 -20.16 -5.05
CA PRO A 65 4.58 -19.98 -3.85
C PRO A 65 5.41 -19.73 -2.60
N ALA A 66 6.71 -20.02 -2.61
CA ALA A 66 7.61 -19.86 -1.47
C ALA A 66 8.17 -18.44 -1.36
N VAL A 67 7.86 -17.52 -2.28
CA VAL A 67 8.33 -16.15 -2.21
C VAL A 67 7.21 -15.20 -1.75
N ILE A 68 7.60 -14.22 -0.95
CA ILE A 68 6.77 -13.13 -0.45
C ILE A 68 7.15 -11.87 -1.23
N VAL A 69 6.15 -11.18 -1.78
CA VAL A 69 6.37 -9.97 -2.58
C VAL A 69 6.09 -8.70 -1.80
N ALA A 70 6.66 -7.58 -2.23
CA ALA A 70 6.38 -6.28 -1.66
C ALA A 70 4.88 -5.94 -1.74
N GLY A 71 4.32 -5.42 -0.65
CA GLY A 71 2.93 -4.97 -0.57
C GLY A 71 2.69 -3.57 -1.13
N ALA A 72 3.76 -2.80 -1.34
CA ALA A 72 3.72 -1.43 -1.86
C ALA A 72 4.91 -1.15 -2.78
N ASP A 73 4.76 -0.13 -3.65
CA ASP A 73 5.89 0.51 -4.33
C ASP A 73 6.56 1.48 -3.35
N GLY A 74 7.88 1.60 -3.43
CA GLY A 74 8.61 2.58 -2.63
C GLY A 74 10.03 2.15 -2.29
N VAL A 75 10.49 2.62 -1.11
CA VAL A 75 11.81 2.32 -0.58
C VAL A 75 11.67 1.60 0.76
N VAL A 76 12.40 0.52 0.94
CA VAL A 76 12.49 -0.16 2.24
C VAL A 76 13.15 0.79 3.23
N MET A 77 12.41 1.23 4.24
CA MET A 77 12.91 2.15 5.27
C MET A 77 13.67 1.43 6.37
N SER A 78 13.06 0.36 6.87
CA SER A 78 13.61 -0.40 8.00
C SER A 78 13.15 -1.85 7.97
N ILE A 79 13.98 -2.70 8.58
CA ILE A 79 13.67 -4.09 8.85
C ILE A 79 13.95 -4.29 10.34
N LYS A 80 12.93 -4.66 11.12
CA LYS A 80 13.03 -4.77 12.56
C LYS A 80 12.44 -6.06 13.08
N GLU A 81 13.12 -6.67 13.99
CA GLU A 81 12.55 -7.73 14.82
C GLU A 81 11.69 -7.10 15.90
N ILE A 82 10.49 -7.60 16.03
CA ILE A 82 9.50 -7.13 17.00
C ILE A 82 8.78 -8.31 17.64
N ARG A 83 8.17 -8.09 18.78
CA ARG A 83 7.15 -8.99 19.31
C ARG A 83 5.78 -8.49 18.82
N GLU A 84 5.00 -9.35 18.18
CA GLU A 84 3.63 -9.05 17.75
C GLU A 84 2.66 -9.93 18.56
N ASP A 85 1.93 -9.30 19.50
CA ASP A 85 1.15 -10.01 20.53
C ASP A 85 -0.36 -10.05 20.25
N GLU A 86 -0.84 -9.27 19.26
CA GLU A 86 -2.28 -9.15 18.99
C GLU A 86 -2.78 -10.16 17.94
N TYR A 87 -2.14 -10.22 16.78
CA TYR A 87 -2.60 -11.01 15.64
C TYR A 87 -1.72 -12.22 15.36
N LEU A 88 -0.41 -12.07 15.34
CA LEU A 88 0.52 -13.17 15.07
C LEU A 88 0.88 -13.93 16.34
N LYS A 89 0.93 -13.25 17.48
CA LYS A 89 1.24 -13.78 18.83
C LYS A 89 2.58 -14.50 18.87
N THR A 90 3.58 -13.92 18.24
CA THR A 90 4.91 -14.52 18.12
C THR A 90 5.97 -13.44 17.88
N ASP A 91 7.24 -13.84 17.98
CA ASP A 91 8.35 -13.03 17.48
C ASP A 91 8.21 -12.86 15.97
N ALA A 92 8.34 -11.66 15.51
CA ALA A 92 8.05 -11.29 14.13
C ALA A 92 9.15 -10.41 13.53
N VAL A 93 9.21 -10.36 12.22
CA VAL A 93 10.00 -9.38 11.48
C VAL A 93 9.07 -8.42 10.76
N ARG A 94 9.32 -7.12 10.93
CA ARG A 94 8.61 -6.03 10.26
C ARG A 94 9.48 -5.46 9.16
N VAL A 95 8.98 -5.50 7.93
CA VAL A 95 9.54 -4.81 6.76
C VAL A 95 8.69 -3.59 6.47
N SER A 96 9.29 -2.40 6.56
CA SER A 96 8.60 -1.12 6.39
C SER A 96 8.97 -0.49 5.07
N ILE A 97 7.98 -0.13 4.26
CA ILE A 97 8.13 0.47 2.93
C ILE A 97 7.54 1.88 2.95
N PHE A 98 8.34 2.88 2.60
CA PHE A 98 7.91 4.26 2.44
C PHE A 98 7.50 4.52 1.00
N LEU A 99 6.32 5.11 0.81
CA LEU A 99 5.80 5.53 -0.49
C LEU A 99 5.92 7.05 -0.61
N SER A 100 6.70 7.50 -1.59
CA SER A 100 6.75 8.91 -1.98
C SER A 100 5.51 9.28 -2.80
N LEU A 101 5.24 10.57 -2.97
CA LEU A 101 4.11 11.06 -3.80
C LEU A 101 4.21 10.64 -5.29
N PHE A 102 5.35 10.14 -5.72
CA PHE A 102 5.59 9.71 -7.11
C PHE A 102 5.49 8.18 -7.29
N ASP A 103 5.38 7.42 -6.20
CA ASP A 103 5.23 5.98 -6.25
C ASP A 103 3.78 5.56 -6.54
N VAL A 104 3.56 4.30 -6.91
CA VAL A 104 2.20 3.75 -7.05
C VAL A 104 1.63 3.49 -5.66
N HIS A 105 0.44 4.02 -5.40
CA HIS A 105 -0.20 3.94 -4.08
C HIS A 105 -1.21 2.79 -3.95
N VAL A 106 -1.40 2.00 -5.00
CA VAL A 106 -2.18 0.75 -4.94
C VAL A 106 -1.34 -0.30 -4.23
N ASN A 107 -1.87 -0.84 -3.13
CA ASN A 107 -1.22 -1.89 -2.36
C ASN A 107 -1.68 -3.27 -2.83
N ARG A 108 -0.78 -4.24 -2.74
CA ARG A 108 -1.01 -5.60 -3.23
C ARG A 108 -0.72 -6.64 -2.16
N ALA A 109 -1.42 -7.77 -2.24
CA ALA A 109 -1.25 -8.88 -1.30
C ALA A 109 0.17 -9.45 -1.40
N PRO A 110 0.94 -9.47 -0.29
CA PRO A 110 2.30 -10.02 -0.28
C PRO A 110 2.34 -11.53 -0.47
N ILE A 111 1.30 -12.21 -0.02
CA ILE A 111 1.12 -13.66 -0.09
C ILE A 111 -0.29 -14.00 -0.58
N ALA A 112 -0.49 -15.21 -1.07
CA ALA A 112 -1.83 -15.76 -1.28
C ALA A 112 -2.39 -16.27 0.07
N GLY A 113 -3.69 -16.11 0.28
CA GLY A 113 -4.32 -16.58 1.50
C GLY A 113 -5.74 -16.06 1.70
N LYS A 114 -6.27 -16.30 2.90
CA LYS A 114 -7.57 -15.83 3.34
C LYS A 114 -7.42 -14.57 4.18
N ILE A 115 -8.29 -13.61 3.99
CA ILE A 115 -8.36 -12.41 4.83
C ILE A 115 -9.01 -12.80 6.16
N ALA A 116 -8.19 -12.94 7.19
CA ALA A 116 -8.62 -13.38 8.52
C ALA A 116 -9.04 -12.19 9.41
N PHE A 117 -8.48 -11.01 9.16
CA PHE A 117 -8.84 -9.80 9.91
C PHE A 117 -8.77 -8.57 9.00
N LEU A 118 -9.68 -7.64 9.24
CA LEU A 118 -9.71 -6.29 8.67
C LEU A 118 -10.08 -5.32 9.79
N GLY A 119 -9.21 -4.36 10.08
CA GLY A 119 -9.45 -3.36 11.10
C GLY A 119 -9.01 -1.97 10.67
N TYR A 120 -9.74 -0.95 11.15
CA TYR A 120 -9.37 0.45 11.05
C TYR A 120 -9.08 0.97 12.45
N PHE A 121 -7.93 1.57 12.62
CA PHE A 121 -7.46 2.13 13.88
C PHE A 121 -7.28 3.63 13.73
N PRO A 122 -8.09 4.44 14.44
CA PRO A 122 -7.86 5.87 14.52
C PRO A 122 -6.56 6.13 15.31
N GLY A 123 -5.84 7.20 14.94
CA GLY A 123 -4.58 7.49 15.59
C GLY A 123 -4.05 8.88 15.27
N ALA A 124 -2.82 9.13 15.68
CA ALA A 124 -2.06 10.33 15.38
C ALA A 124 -1.77 10.45 13.86
N ARG A 125 -1.10 11.53 13.49
CA ARG A 125 -0.71 11.82 12.10
C ARG A 125 0.72 12.32 12.03
N PHE A 126 1.65 11.56 12.62
CA PHE A 126 3.08 11.82 12.46
C PHE A 126 3.51 11.61 11.02
N PHE A 127 4.60 12.22 10.64
CA PHE A 127 5.19 11.95 9.33
C PHE A 127 5.55 10.47 9.21
N THR A 128 5.24 9.85 8.07
CA THR A 128 5.36 8.41 7.87
C THR A 128 6.81 7.90 7.78
N PHE A 129 7.77 8.80 7.65
CA PHE A 129 9.19 8.49 7.80
C PHE A 129 9.66 8.44 9.27
N ASP A 130 8.83 8.87 10.24
CA ASP A 130 9.13 8.70 11.65
C ASP A 130 8.72 7.28 12.09
N GLU A 131 9.58 6.61 12.86
CA GLU A 131 9.32 5.28 13.41
C GLU A 131 8.04 5.23 14.26
N LYS A 132 7.76 6.29 15.03
CA LYS A 132 6.55 6.42 15.84
C LYS A 132 5.26 6.30 15.02
N SER A 133 5.33 6.53 13.70
CA SER A 133 4.17 6.41 12.84
C SER A 133 3.61 4.98 12.78
N SER A 134 4.43 3.95 12.95
CA SER A 134 3.98 2.55 12.98
C SER A 134 3.11 2.20 14.17
N GLU A 135 3.30 2.89 15.30
CA GLU A 135 2.62 2.58 16.56
C GLU A 135 1.43 3.50 16.80
N PHE A 136 1.56 4.77 16.43
CA PHE A 136 0.61 5.80 16.84
C PHE A 136 -0.27 6.35 15.72
N ASN A 137 0.12 6.19 14.46
CA ASN A 137 -0.65 6.77 13.37
C ASN A 137 -1.93 5.99 13.06
N GLN A 138 -2.88 6.72 12.53
CA GLN A 138 -4.07 6.13 11.91
C GLN A 138 -3.64 5.11 10.86
N HIS A 139 -4.16 3.89 10.95
CA HIS A 139 -3.81 2.81 10.02
C HIS A 139 -4.97 1.82 9.82
N ASN A 140 -4.88 1.07 8.73
CA ASN A 140 -5.65 -0.15 8.53
C ASN A 140 -4.74 -1.35 8.75
N SER A 141 -5.23 -2.37 9.45
CA SER A 141 -4.57 -3.67 9.58
C SER A 141 -5.33 -4.74 8.81
N ILE A 142 -4.60 -5.52 8.03
CA ILE A 142 -5.10 -6.61 7.19
C ILE A 142 -4.29 -7.86 7.53
N LEU A 143 -4.92 -8.87 8.14
CA LEU A 143 -4.28 -10.16 8.35
C LEU A 143 -4.60 -11.10 7.20
N ILE A 144 -3.57 -11.58 6.52
CA ILE A 144 -3.66 -12.59 5.46
C ILE A 144 -3.10 -13.90 6.02
N GLU A 145 -3.95 -14.92 6.10
CA GLU A 145 -3.54 -16.28 6.48
C GLU A 145 -3.31 -17.11 5.23
N GLY A 146 -2.04 -17.31 4.93
CA GLY A 146 -1.60 -18.18 3.85
C GLY A 146 -1.35 -19.63 4.31
N PRO A 147 -1.17 -20.56 3.37
CA PRO A 147 -0.94 -21.97 3.69
C PRO A 147 0.44 -22.25 4.29
N GLN A 148 1.37 -21.31 4.23
CA GLN A 148 2.77 -21.50 4.64
C GLN A 148 3.18 -20.50 5.72
N THR A 149 2.59 -19.31 5.75
CA THR A 149 2.86 -18.24 6.71
C THR A 149 1.69 -17.28 6.77
N ARG A 150 1.70 -16.42 7.78
CA ARG A 150 0.75 -15.31 7.94
C ARG A 150 1.45 -13.99 7.66
N CYS A 151 0.72 -13.04 7.13
CA CYS A 151 1.20 -11.68 6.91
C CYS A 151 0.21 -10.67 7.49
N LEU A 152 0.66 -9.86 8.44
CA LEU A 152 -0.08 -8.68 8.88
C LEU A 152 0.43 -7.49 8.05
N VAL A 153 -0.48 -6.86 7.30
CA VAL A 153 -0.19 -5.67 6.50
C VAL A 153 -0.83 -4.46 7.17
N ASN A 154 -0.01 -3.50 7.59
CA ASN A 154 -0.47 -2.24 8.15
C ASN A 154 -0.29 -1.12 7.12
N GLN A 155 -1.42 -0.52 6.70
CA GLN A 155 -1.46 0.64 5.83
C GLN A 155 -1.50 1.90 6.69
N ILE A 156 -0.38 2.59 6.81
CA ILE A 156 -0.17 3.71 7.75
C ILE A 156 -0.19 5.02 6.98
N VAL A 157 -0.98 5.98 7.45
CA VAL A 157 -1.12 7.29 6.81
C VAL A 157 -0.46 8.39 7.62
N GLY A 158 0.04 9.41 6.91
CA GLY A 158 0.68 10.60 7.48
C GLY A 158 -0.26 11.81 7.60
N PRO A 159 0.30 13.01 7.83
CA PRO A 159 -0.46 14.24 8.10
C PRO A 159 -1.38 14.67 6.96
N VAL A 160 -1.01 14.37 5.72
CA VAL A 160 -1.73 14.78 4.50
C VAL A 160 -2.78 13.74 4.10
N ALA A 161 -2.50 12.47 4.35
CA ALA A 161 -3.39 11.37 4.00
C ALA A 161 -4.51 11.24 5.04
N ARG A 162 -5.75 11.46 4.62
CA ARG A 162 -6.92 11.35 5.50
C ARG A 162 -7.68 10.03 5.35
N ARG A 163 -7.38 9.22 4.33
CA ARG A 163 -8.15 7.99 4.06
C ARG A 163 -7.25 6.90 3.50
N VAL A 164 -7.31 5.76 4.16
CA VAL A 164 -6.90 4.47 3.61
C VAL A 164 -8.14 3.79 3.08
N VAL A 165 -8.06 3.24 1.89
CA VAL A 165 -9.15 2.44 1.30
C VAL A 165 -8.64 1.02 1.15
N TYR A 166 -9.36 0.06 1.68
CA TYR A 166 -9.18 -1.34 1.32
C TYR A 166 -10.39 -1.82 0.51
N TRP A 167 -10.15 -2.75 -0.43
CA TRP A 167 -11.16 -3.30 -1.32
C TRP A 167 -11.52 -4.74 -0.98
N LEU A 168 -11.22 -5.14 0.23
CA LEU A 168 -11.31 -6.50 0.74
C LEU A 168 -12.58 -6.71 1.57
N LYS A 169 -12.95 -7.97 1.67
CA LYS A 169 -13.98 -8.46 2.61
C LYS A 169 -13.34 -9.50 3.53
N LEU A 170 -13.86 -9.59 4.77
CA LEU A 170 -13.48 -10.64 5.69
C LEU A 170 -13.77 -12.00 5.04
N ASN A 171 -12.88 -12.97 5.25
CA ASN A 171 -12.94 -14.32 4.68
C ASN A 171 -12.72 -14.40 3.15
N GLN A 172 -12.47 -13.32 2.45
CA GLN A 172 -12.12 -13.33 1.04
C GLN A 172 -10.79 -14.06 0.81
N LEU A 173 -10.71 -14.87 -0.25
CA LEU A 173 -9.45 -15.42 -0.74
C LEU A 173 -8.79 -14.40 -1.67
N VAL A 174 -7.49 -14.20 -1.49
CA VAL A 174 -6.66 -13.36 -2.33
C VAL A 174 -5.48 -14.16 -2.88
N GLN A 175 -5.08 -13.83 -4.10
CA GLN A 175 -3.85 -14.34 -4.68
C GLN A 175 -2.70 -13.37 -4.38
N LYS A 176 -1.47 -13.86 -4.39
CA LYS A 176 -0.27 -13.02 -4.32
C LYS A 176 -0.29 -11.99 -5.45
N GLY A 177 -0.09 -10.71 -5.11
CA GLY A 177 -0.16 -9.60 -6.06
C GLY A 177 -1.55 -9.02 -6.33
N ASP A 178 -2.62 -9.60 -5.79
CA ASP A 178 -3.97 -9.03 -5.87
C ASP A 178 -4.02 -7.66 -5.19
N ARG A 179 -4.89 -6.78 -5.69
CA ARG A 179 -5.10 -5.45 -5.11
C ARG A 179 -5.79 -5.57 -3.77
N ILE A 180 -5.21 -5.02 -2.73
CA ILE A 180 -5.79 -5.07 -1.38
C ILE A 180 -6.34 -3.72 -0.93
N GLY A 181 -5.85 -2.63 -1.50
CA GLY A 181 -6.30 -1.30 -1.15
C GLY A 181 -5.43 -0.20 -1.73
N MET A 182 -5.64 1.01 -1.25
CA MET A 182 -4.88 2.18 -1.66
C MET A 182 -4.70 3.14 -0.49
N MET A 183 -3.50 3.66 -0.35
CA MET A 183 -3.20 4.78 0.55
C MET A 183 -3.12 6.09 -0.25
N LYS A 184 -3.52 7.22 0.35
CA LYS A 184 -3.55 8.51 -0.37
C LYS A 184 -2.58 9.49 0.29
N PHE A 185 -1.61 10.03 -0.49
CA PHE A 185 -0.71 11.13 -0.15
C PHE A 185 0.26 10.90 1.02
N GLY A 186 1.42 10.31 0.73
CA GLY A 186 2.53 10.13 1.66
C GLY A 186 2.23 9.08 2.73
N SER A 187 2.70 7.87 2.52
CA SER A 187 2.24 6.71 3.26
C SER A 187 3.39 5.76 3.58
N ARG A 188 3.16 4.89 4.53
CA ARG A 188 4.04 3.78 4.87
C ARG A 188 3.23 2.50 4.91
N LEU A 189 3.78 1.43 4.39
CA LEU A 189 3.22 0.09 4.50
C LEU A 189 4.19 -0.78 5.29
N ASP A 190 3.70 -1.33 6.40
CA ASP A 190 4.44 -2.31 7.17
C ASP A 190 3.91 -3.70 6.85
N MET A 191 4.81 -4.63 6.55
CA MET A 191 4.53 -6.04 6.42
C MET A 191 5.18 -6.77 7.59
N VAL A 192 4.40 -7.50 8.37
CA VAL A 192 4.85 -8.21 9.56
C VAL A 192 4.60 -9.70 9.38
N PHE A 193 5.64 -10.50 9.59
CA PHE A 193 5.63 -11.96 9.43
C PHE A 193 6.18 -12.64 10.68
N PRO A 194 5.73 -13.87 11.02
CA PRO A 194 6.43 -14.67 12.01
C PRO A 194 7.90 -14.84 11.62
N LYS A 195 8.82 -14.49 12.52
CA LYS A 195 10.26 -14.53 12.27
C LYS A 195 10.74 -15.93 11.88
N ALA A 196 10.19 -16.95 12.49
CA ALA A 196 10.55 -18.35 12.22
C ALA A 196 10.15 -18.83 10.81
N ASP A 197 9.15 -18.19 10.18
CA ASP A 197 8.61 -18.63 8.90
C ASP A 197 9.35 -18.05 7.70
N VAL A 198 10.14 -16.96 7.86
CA VAL A 198 10.61 -16.18 6.73
C VAL A 198 12.09 -15.81 6.80
N ASN A 199 12.69 -15.71 5.63
CA ASN A 199 14.03 -15.20 5.41
C ASN A 199 13.94 -13.92 4.56
N VAL A 200 14.18 -12.75 5.17
CA VAL A 200 14.11 -11.46 4.46
C VAL A 200 15.34 -11.31 3.56
N VAL A 201 15.12 -10.94 2.29
CA VAL A 201 16.18 -10.84 1.26
C VAL A 201 16.48 -9.41 0.81
N VAL A 202 15.63 -8.44 1.20
CA VAL A 202 15.84 -7.02 0.94
C VAL A 202 16.60 -6.36 2.11
N LYS A 203 17.10 -5.16 1.88
CA LYS A 203 17.77 -4.32 2.89
C LYS A 203 17.20 -2.88 2.88
N PRO A 204 17.37 -2.12 3.96
CA PRO A 204 17.04 -0.70 3.97
C PRO A 204 17.73 0.05 2.83
N GLY A 205 16.97 0.89 2.13
CA GLY A 205 17.40 1.62 0.93
C GLY A 205 17.00 0.95 -0.39
N ASP A 206 16.63 -0.32 -0.41
CA ASP A 206 16.22 -1.00 -1.64
C ASP A 206 14.90 -0.44 -2.17
N ARG A 207 14.83 -0.22 -3.50
CA ARG A 207 13.57 0.09 -4.18
C ARG A 207 12.80 -1.17 -4.50
N VAL A 208 11.51 -1.15 -4.16
CA VAL A 208 10.61 -2.29 -4.35
C VAL A 208 9.36 -1.91 -5.12
N GLN A 209 8.76 -2.89 -5.79
CA GLN A 209 7.51 -2.77 -6.54
C GLN A 209 6.47 -3.75 -6.01
N ALA A 210 5.29 -3.24 -5.68
CA ALA A 210 4.16 -4.00 -5.18
C ALA A 210 3.79 -5.17 -6.10
N GLY A 211 3.68 -6.35 -5.53
CA GLY A 211 3.31 -7.57 -6.26
C GLY A 211 4.41 -8.15 -7.16
N VAL A 212 5.61 -7.55 -7.21
CA VAL A 212 6.70 -7.99 -8.13
C VAL A 212 7.98 -8.29 -7.37
N THR A 213 8.49 -7.33 -6.61
CA THR A 213 9.79 -7.48 -5.92
C THR A 213 9.67 -8.49 -4.79
N VAL A 214 10.51 -9.51 -4.81
CA VAL A 214 10.62 -10.47 -3.70
C VAL A 214 11.28 -9.78 -2.51
N VAL A 215 10.61 -9.80 -1.36
CA VAL A 215 11.10 -9.19 -0.11
C VAL A 215 11.55 -10.22 0.92
N ALA A 216 10.98 -11.43 0.84
CA ALA A 216 11.39 -12.53 1.69
C ALA A 216 11.09 -13.87 1.00
N ASN A 217 11.80 -14.91 1.44
CA ASN A 217 11.51 -16.30 1.13
C ASN A 217 10.88 -16.97 2.34
N ILE A 218 9.96 -17.91 2.12
CA ILE A 218 9.40 -18.74 3.17
C ILE A 218 10.47 -19.76 3.58
N GLY A 219 10.81 -19.79 4.86
CA GLY A 219 11.80 -20.68 5.42
C GLY A 219 11.31 -22.12 5.58
N GLU A 220 12.23 -23.01 6.00
CA GLU A 220 11.94 -24.45 6.12
C GLU A 220 10.77 -24.76 7.07
N LEU A 221 10.61 -24.01 8.16
CA LEU A 221 9.51 -24.18 9.12
C LEU A 221 8.15 -23.85 8.47
N GLY A 222 8.06 -22.77 7.69
CA GLY A 222 6.86 -22.43 6.92
C GLY A 222 6.53 -23.46 5.83
N LEU A 223 7.55 -24.05 5.20
CA LEU A 223 7.39 -25.12 4.22
C LEU A 223 6.95 -26.46 4.88
N ALA A 224 7.42 -26.74 6.09
CA ALA A 224 7.04 -27.93 6.83
C ALA A 224 5.56 -27.91 7.26
N ALA A 225 5.03 -26.75 7.63
CA ALA A 225 3.61 -26.59 7.98
C ALA A 225 2.67 -27.02 6.83
N LYS A 226 3.03 -26.75 5.59
CA LYS A 226 2.28 -27.20 4.40
C LYS A 226 2.24 -28.70 4.26
N ARG A 227 3.33 -29.41 4.57
CA ARG A 227 3.40 -30.88 4.46
C ARG A 227 2.45 -31.58 5.43
N VAL A 228 2.21 -30.97 6.59
CA VAL A 228 1.31 -31.52 7.61
C VAL A 228 -0.16 -31.29 7.24
N MET A 229 -0.51 -30.10 6.73
CA MET A 229 -1.88 -29.78 6.30
C MET A 229 -2.29 -30.57 5.04
N GLY A 230 -1.41 -30.74 4.08
CA GLY A 230 -1.69 -31.50 2.84
C GLY A 230 -1.83 -33.02 3.03
N ARG A 231 -1.51 -33.57 4.23
CA ARG A 231 -1.74 -34.98 4.57
C ARG A 231 -3.08 -35.23 5.27
N ARG A 232 -3.81 -34.16 5.61
CA ARG A 232 -5.11 -34.24 6.33
C ARG A 232 -6.31 -33.89 5.44
N ALA A 233 -6.08 -33.57 4.19
CA ALA A 233 -7.08 -33.36 3.12
C ALA A 233 -7.06 -34.56 2.15
#